data_00f50a735be80517f6648b6e8b0516d3
#
_entry.id   00f50a735be80517f6648b6e8b0516d3
#
_cell.length_a   1.000
_cell.length_b   1.000
_cell.length_c   1.000
_cell.angle_alpha   90.00
_cell.angle_beta   90.00
_cell.angle_gamma   90.00
#
_symmetry.space_group_name_H-M   'P 1'
#
loop_
_entity.id
_entity.type
_entity.pdbx_description
1 polymer ?
#
loop_
_entity_poly.entity_id
_entity_poly.type
_entity_poly.pdbx_seq_one_letter_code
_entity_poly.pdbx_strand_id
1 'polypeptide(L)'
;MRCFVTRPTAASVTLLVAVSLAVGGCGSTGNSPAAGCLSQPVQSAAPGAAAGWTLPGGNLQNTRAVASPITSSNVAQLGVAWCVPVESTGVTKAAGLANGYATTAVVVNGVVYTQDQESNVMAIRLATGKVLWTHNYNSLNGGPDGVNVVGGTVYAATDSAAVALSAATGRQLWSRTLIGNDHEGIDMAPGYNDGTVYVSTVPVNPNKGQYLGGAKGTLWALNAATGAPEWSWDEVQNLWGNPGINSGGGLWDPPSFDAQGNLYIGIANPGPIGQTGWPKGYPWGTSRPGPNLYTDSVVKLSPQGKLLWYYQLTPHDLYDWDLQDSPVLTTANGQPVVIDGGKAGILIELNAQTGKLLWKLPVGVHSGHDNDGLLTENATPTSTIPLPAKFDLEPGVFGGVESQLATNGSTAFAAVNNLAVPMSAKGVTESSATFEASIGKATGEMVAVNQDTGKIEWDDKLPSSPYGAAAVTNNVVFTTTYNGDLYAFDAATGAILLKTPLSAGTNAPVTIAGDYVIAGAGVPLSTSQQPLIIAYKLGATGKLPDTAG
;
A
#
# COMPACT_ATOMS: atom_id res chain seq x y z
N MET A 1 50.17 5.16 -48.41
CA MET A 1 50.36 3.87 -49.08
C MET A 1 49.08 3.08 -48.90
N ARG A 2 48.14 3.10 -49.83
CA ARG A 2 47.89 2.21 -50.99
C ARG A 2 48.29 0.75 -50.65
N CYS A 3 47.38 -0.25 -50.63
CA CYS A 3 46.66 -0.89 -51.74
C CYS A 3 45.59 -1.83 -51.14
N PHE A 4 44.33 -1.84 -51.60
CA PHE A 4 43.69 -2.64 -52.67
C PHE A 4 43.58 -4.15 -52.38
N VAL A 5 42.34 -4.63 -52.18
CA VAL A 5 41.30 -5.21 -53.08
C VAL A 5 41.56 -6.71 -53.38
N THR A 6 40.59 -7.56 -53.10
CA THR A 6 39.73 -8.24 -54.09
C THR A 6 38.72 -9.20 -53.43
N ARG A 7 37.47 -9.19 -53.92
CA ARG A 7 36.49 -10.26 -53.85
C ARG A 7 36.76 -11.33 -54.92
N PRO A 8 36.23 -12.53 -54.74
CA PRO A 8 35.35 -13.03 -55.80
C PRO A 8 34.05 -13.73 -55.32
N THR A 9 33.12 -13.61 -56.13
CA THR A 9 31.82 -14.06 -56.57
C THR A 9 31.48 -15.55 -56.42
N ALA A 10 30.24 -15.78 -55.95
CA ALA A 10 29.12 -16.62 -56.38
C ALA A 10 29.31 -18.10 -56.78
N ALA A 11 28.49 -18.95 -56.17
CA ALA A 11 27.73 -20.00 -56.87
C ALA A 11 26.50 -20.42 -56.02
N SER A 12 25.32 -20.30 -56.61
CA SER A 12 24.03 -20.75 -56.09
C SER A 12 23.89 -22.26 -56.17
N VAL A 13 23.41 -22.90 -55.11
CA VAL A 13 22.74 -24.21 -55.19
C VAL A 13 21.47 -24.15 -54.42
N THR A 14 20.35 -24.22 -55.12
CA THR A 14 19.00 -24.29 -54.60
C THR A 14 18.70 -25.71 -54.14
N LEU A 15 18.47 -25.91 -52.85
CA LEU A 15 17.89 -27.16 -52.34
C LEU A 15 16.57 -26.82 -51.67
N LEU A 16 15.46 -27.18 -52.31
CA LEU A 16 14.14 -27.16 -51.72
C LEU A 16 14.04 -28.24 -50.62
N VAL A 17 13.89 -27.83 -49.38
CA VAL A 17 13.41 -28.70 -48.31
C VAL A 17 12.10 -28.10 -47.83
N ALA A 18 11.02 -28.81 -48.07
CA ALA A 18 9.73 -28.52 -47.51
C ALA A 18 9.76 -28.75 -45.98
N VAL A 19 9.71 -27.69 -45.21
CA VAL A 19 9.51 -27.75 -43.76
C VAL A 19 8.03 -27.39 -43.48
N SER A 20 7.28 -28.39 -43.07
CA SER A 20 5.95 -28.27 -42.55
C SER A 20 6.00 -27.38 -41.29
N LEU A 21 5.44 -26.19 -41.36
CA LEU A 21 5.17 -25.34 -40.22
C LEU A 21 4.11 -26.00 -39.32
N ALA A 22 4.54 -26.65 -38.27
CA ALA A 22 3.69 -26.87 -37.14
C ALA A 22 3.52 -25.53 -36.41
N VAL A 23 2.36 -24.94 -36.50
CA VAL A 23 1.95 -23.80 -35.69
C VAL A 23 1.80 -24.34 -34.27
N GLY A 24 2.87 -24.24 -33.49
CA GLY A 24 2.83 -24.41 -32.04
C GLY A 24 2.16 -23.17 -31.46
N GLY A 25 0.89 -23.31 -31.07
CA GLY A 25 0.23 -22.32 -30.27
C GLY A 25 0.98 -22.16 -28.94
N CYS A 26 1.46 -20.96 -28.64
CA CYS A 26 1.84 -20.58 -27.28
C CYS A 26 0.58 -20.67 -26.40
N GLY A 27 0.39 -21.84 -25.81
CA GLY A 27 -0.55 -21.99 -24.70
C GLY A 27 0.05 -21.27 -23.51
N SER A 28 -0.59 -20.21 -23.05
CA SER A 28 -0.38 -19.66 -21.72
C SER A 28 -0.58 -20.80 -20.71
N THR A 29 0.46 -21.25 -20.06
CA THR A 29 0.35 -22.14 -18.89
C THR A 29 -0.22 -21.28 -17.77
N GLY A 30 -1.55 -21.21 -17.68
CA GLY A 30 -2.22 -20.63 -16.52
C GLY A 30 -1.78 -21.42 -15.30
N ASN A 31 -1.22 -20.75 -14.32
CA ASN A 31 -0.86 -21.33 -13.03
C ASN A 31 -2.09 -22.02 -12.45
N SER A 32 -2.03 -23.35 -12.30
CA SER A 32 -3.02 -24.10 -11.56
C SER A 32 -2.81 -23.82 -10.05
N PRO A 33 -3.88 -23.80 -9.24
CA PRO A 33 -3.73 -23.70 -7.79
C PRO A 33 -2.72 -24.72 -7.27
N ALA A 34 -1.89 -24.31 -6.30
CA ALA A 34 -0.92 -25.21 -5.70
C ALA A 34 -1.60 -26.48 -5.19
N ALA A 35 -1.00 -27.63 -5.46
CA ALA A 35 -1.54 -28.90 -4.99
C ALA A 35 -1.59 -28.88 -3.45
N GLY A 36 -2.78 -29.07 -2.87
CA GLY A 36 -2.99 -29.06 -1.42
C GLY A 36 -3.91 -27.96 -0.89
N CYS A 37 -4.07 -26.83 -1.62
CA CYS A 37 -4.94 -25.74 -1.16
C CYS A 37 -6.40 -25.85 -1.61
N LEU A 38 -6.80 -26.89 -2.31
CA LEU A 38 -8.19 -27.05 -2.71
C LEU A 38 -8.98 -27.75 -1.61
N SER A 39 -9.96 -27.06 -1.03
CA SER A 39 -10.99 -27.72 -0.23
C SER A 39 -11.91 -28.55 -1.15
N GLN A 40 -12.50 -29.60 -0.60
CA GLN A 40 -13.65 -30.23 -1.25
C GLN A 40 -14.73 -29.17 -1.46
N PRO A 41 -15.49 -29.20 -2.57
CA PRO A 41 -16.52 -28.19 -2.82
C PRO A 41 -17.50 -28.14 -1.66
N VAL A 42 -17.46 -27.08 -0.88
CA VAL A 42 -18.52 -26.80 0.09
C VAL A 42 -19.72 -26.35 -0.74
N GLN A 43 -20.87 -27.00 -0.56
CA GLN A 43 -22.11 -26.51 -1.15
C GLN A 43 -22.32 -25.08 -0.66
N SER A 44 -22.13 -24.11 -1.55
CA SER A 44 -22.35 -22.72 -1.24
C SER A 44 -23.82 -22.52 -0.91
N ALA A 45 -24.10 -21.84 0.20
CA ALA A 45 -25.38 -21.14 0.33
C ALA A 45 -25.59 -20.29 -0.95
N ALA A 46 -26.82 -20.23 -1.45
CA ALA A 46 -27.16 -19.53 -2.68
C ALA A 46 -26.49 -18.13 -2.68
N PRO A 47 -25.96 -17.68 -3.81
CA PRO A 47 -25.34 -16.39 -3.89
C PRO A 47 -26.42 -15.31 -3.69
N GLY A 48 -26.60 -14.90 -2.44
CA GLY A 48 -27.06 -13.54 -2.17
C GLY A 48 -25.98 -12.66 -2.79
N ALA A 49 -26.39 -11.62 -3.52
CA ALA A 49 -25.46 -10.66 -4.11
C ALA A 49 -24.53 -10.18 -2.97
N ALA A 50 -23.36 -10.81 -2.86
CA ALA A 50 -22.38 -10.48 -1.83
C ALA A 50 -21.97 -9.04 -2.11
N ALA A 51 -22.23 -8.14 -1.16
CA ALA A 51 -21.59 -6.83 -1.16
C ALA A 51 -20.08 -7.12 -1.25
N GLY A 52 -19.51 -6.84 -2.41
CA GLY A 52 -18.10 -7.12 -2.66
C GLY A 52 -17.24 -6.00 -2.10
N TRP A 53 -16.00 -6.30 -1.84
CA TRP A 53 -14.96 -5.29 -1.59
C TRP A 53 -14.55 -4.72 -2.95
N THR A 54 -15.31 -3.74 -3.44
CA THR A 54 -15.25 -3.31 -4.85
C THR A 54 -14.20 -2.23 -5.14
N LEU A 55 -13.65 -1.61 -4.10
CA LEU A 55 -12.61 -0.57 -4.16
C LEU A 55 -11.47 -0.93 -3.20
N PRO A 56 -10.25 -0.41 -3.37
CA PRO A 56 -9.11 -0.69 -2.47
C PRO A 56 -9.42 -0.45 -0.99
N GLY A 57 -10.06 0.66 -0.64
CA GLY A 57 -10.51 0.98 0.72
C GLY A 57 -11.91 0.45 1.09
N GLY A 58 -12.47 -0.50 0.29
CA GLY A 58 -13.81 -1.05 0.47
C GLY A 58 -14.92 -0.17 -0.11
N ASN A 59 -14.83 1.13 0.01
CA ASN A 59 -15.77 2.13 -0.51
C ASN A 59 -15.08 3.48 -0.78
N LEU A 60 -15.80 4.47 -1.31
CA LEU A 60 -15.26 5.80 -1.63
C LEU A 60 -14.79 6.60 -0.40
N GLN A 61 -15.28 6.28 0.79
CA GLN A 61 -14.89 6.92 2.04
C GLN A 61 -13.70 6.23 2.71
N ASN A 62 -13.17 5.16 2.11
CA ASN A 62 -12.08 4.33 2.63
C ASN A 62 -12.32 3.82 4.06
N THR A 63 -13.57 3.51 4.40
CA THR A 63 -13.92 3.04 5.75
C THR A 63 -13.41 1.64 6.05
N ARG A 64 -12.95 0.88 5.05
CA ARG A 64 -12.53 -0.52 5.13
C ARG A 64 -13.54 -1.40 5.88
N ALA A 65 -14.82 -1.08 5.68
CA ALA A 65 -15.96 -1.74 6.30
C ALA A 65 -16.93 -2.25 5.24
N VAL A 66 -17.33 -3.50 5.38
CA VAL A 66 -18.32 -4.14 4.51
C VAL A 66 -19.27 -5.01 5.32
N ALA A 67 -20.53 -5.10 4.90
CA ALA A 67 -21.45 -6.10 5.45
C ALA A 67 -21.12 -7.48 4.88
N SER A 68 -21.07 -8.49 5.73
CA SER A 68 -20.85 -9.89 5.33
C SER A 68 -21.59 -10.86 6.27
N PRO A 69 -21.69 -12.15 5.93
CA PRO A 69 -22.19 -13.17 6.85
C PRO A 69 -21.24 -13.49 8.03
N ILE A 70 -20.00 -12.97 8.00
CA ILE A 70 -19.00 -13.24 9.04
C ILE A 70 -19.33 -12.40 10.27
N THR A 71 -19.37 -13.05 11.43
CA THR A 71 -19.67 -12.47 12.74
C THR A 71 -18.75 -13.05 13.80
N SER A 72 -18.70 -12.49 15.00
CA SER A 72 -17.95 -13.05 16.13
C SER A 72 -18.36 -14.48 16.49
N SER A 73 -19.58 -14.88 16.20
CA SER A 73 -20.08 -16.24 16.52
C SER A 73 -19.63 -17.31 15.52
N ASN A 74 -19.19 -16.95 14.31
CA ASN A 74 -18.84 -17.90 13.26
C ASN A 74 -17.45 -17.70 12.65
N VAL A 75 -16.75 -16.62 12.94
CA VAL A 75 -15.43 -16.32 12.35
C VAL A 75 -14.40 -17.42 12.58
N ALA A 76 -14.48 -18.17 13.70
CA ALA A 76 -13.65 -19.32 13.97
C ALA A 76 -13.88 -20.51 13.00
N GLN A 77 -14.92 -20.47 12.18
CA GLN A 77 -15.20 -21.48 11.14
C GLN A 77 -14.54 -21.15 9.80
N LEU A 78 -13.77 -20.07 9.71
CA LEU A 78 -12.98 -19.76 8.51
C LEU A 78 -11.90 -20.83 8.30
N GLY A 79 -11.92 -21.45 7.13
CA GLY A 79 -10.89 -22.39 6.68
C GLY A 79 -10.43 -22.06 5.28
N VAL A 80 -9.32 -22.65 4.84
CA VAL A 80 -8.76 -22.41 3.52
C VAL A 80 -9.69 -22.94 2.44
N ALA A 81 -10.16 -22.08 1.56
CA ALA A 81 -10.96 -22.45 0.39
C ALA A 81 -10.07 -22.75 -0.82
N TRP A 82 -9.09 -21.89 -1.07
CA TRP A 82 -8.09 -22.03 -2.12
C TRP A 82 -6.88 -21.14 -1.84
N CYS A 83 -5.78 -21.42 -2.54
CA CYS A 83 -4.65 -20.50 -2.61
C CYS A 83 -4.07 -20.43 -4.03
N VAL A 84 -3.40 -19.33 -4.35
CA VAL A 84 -2.73 -19.08 -5.62
C VAL A 84 -1.30 -18.61 -5.33
N PRO A 85 -0.27 -19.26 -5.91
CA PRO A 85 1.10 -18.79 -5.76
C PRO A 85 1.29 -17.38 -6.30
N VAL A 86 2.07 -16.58 -5.59
CA VAL A 86 2.62 -15.32 -6.09
C VAL A 86 4.04 -15.61 -6.54
N GLU A 87 4.30 -15.46 -7.83
CA GLU A 87 5.64 -15.66 -8.36
C GLU A 87 6.49 -14.42 -8.10
N SER A 88 7.58 -14.61 -7.35
CA SER A 88 8.63 -13.61 -7.23
C SER A 88 9.70 -13.93 -8.27
N THR A 89 9.84 -13.15 -9.33
CA THR A 89 10.82 -13.39 -10.41
C THR A 89 12.21 -13.00 -9.99
N GLY A 90 12.59 -12.48 -9.02
CA GLY A 90 13.96 -12.14 -8.63
C GLY A 90 14.23 -10.65 -8.53
N VAL A 91 13.38 -9.83 -9.14
CA VAL A 91 13.43 -8.38 -9.02
C VAL A 91 13.06 -7.97 -7.59
N THR A 92 12.06 -8.63 -7.01
CA THR A 92 11.56 -8.39 -5.66
C THR A 92 12.47 -8.90 -4.53
N LYS A 93 13.50 -9.68 -4.83
CA LYS A 93 14.40 -10.25 -3.80
C LYS A 93 15.23 -9.22 -3.02
N ALA A 94 15.28 -7.99 -3.48
CA ALA A 94 16.14 -6.96 -2.92
C ALA A 94 15.43 -6.00 -1.95
N ALA A 95 14.11 -6.06 -1.80
CA ALA A 95 13.35 -5.05 -1.08
C ALA A 95 12.44 -5.66 0.00
N GLY A 96 12.95 -5.95 1.17
CA GLY A 96 12.30 -6.52 2.35
C GLY A 96 10.77 -6.48 2.42
N LEU A 97 10.18 -5.36 2.82
CA LEU A 97 8.72 -5.19 2.93
C LEU A 97 7.99 -5.18 1.57
N ALA A 98 8.67 -4.80 0.50
CA ALA A 98 8.11 -4.72 -0.85
C ALA A 98 8.22 -6.05 -1.61
N ASN A 99 8.23 -7.20 -0.94
CA ASN A 99 8.47 -8.49 -1.59
C ASN A 99 7.14 -9.19 -1.91
N GLY A 100 7.01 -9.61 -3.15
CA GLY A 100 5.96 -10.51 -3.65
C GLY A 100 4.56 -9.92 -3.73
N TYR A 101 3.94 -9.54 -2.63
CA TYR A 101 2.54 -9.13 -2.61
C TYR A 101 2.21 -8.29 -1.37
N ALA A 102 1.82 -7.04 -1.57
CA ALA A 102 1.47 -6.08 -0.50
C ALA A 102 0.11 -5.38 -0.71
N THR A 103 -0.68 -5.81 -1.67
CA THR A 103 -1.88 -5.11 -2.13
C THR A 103 -3.17 -5.53 -1.43
N THR A 104 -4.15 -4.64 -1.39
CA THR A 104 -5.55 -4.98 -1.10
C THR A 104 -6.23 -5.48 -2.38
N ALA A 105 -6.62 -6.76 -2.42
CA ALA A 105 -7.39 -7.28 -3.53
C ALA A 105 -8.80 -6.66 -3.59
N VAL A 106 -9.37 -6.46 -4.77
CA VAL A 106 -10.77 -6.06 -4.94
C VAL A 106 -11.59 -7.20 -5.53
N VAL A 107 -12.85 -7.29 -5.15
CA VAL A 107 -13.75 -8.35 -5.58
C VAL A 107 -14.98 -7.78 -6.27
N VAL A 108 -15.07 -8.02 -7.57
CA VAL A 108 -16.17 -7.51 -8.39
C VAL A 108 -16.80 -8.67 -9.17
N ASN A 109 -18.11 -8.86 -9.03
CA ASN A 109 -18.88 -9.90 -9.74
C ASN A 109 -18.29 -11.32 -9.60
N GLY A 110 -17.80 -11.68 -8.41
CA GLY A 110 -17.24 -13.00 -8.13
C GLY A 110 -15.84 -13.24 -8.74
N VAL A 111 -15.14 -12.18 -9.12
CA VAL A 111 -13.76 -12.19 -9.57
C VAL A 111 -12.92 -11.33 -8.63
N VAL A 112 -11.83 -11.90 -8.16
CA VAL A 112 -10.77 -11.21 -7.39
C VAL A 112 -9.81 -10.61 -8.39
N TYR A 113 -9.59 -9.32 -8.30
CA TYR A 113 -8.58 -8.61 -9.08
C TYR A 113 -7.50 -8.11 -8.11
N THR A 114 -6.26 -8.29 -8.50
CA THR A 114 -5.13 -7.94 -7.64
C THR A 114 -3.87 -7.67 -8.48
N GLN A 115 -2.85 -7.15 -7.82
CA GLN A 115 -1.57 -6.83 -8.42
C GLN A 115 -0.45 -7.36 -7.51
N ASP A 116 0.68 -7.79 -8.07
CA ASP A 116 1.88 -8.14 -7.32
C ASP A 116 2.92 -7.02 -7.37
N GLN A 117 4.01 -7.16 -6.62
CA GLN A 117 5.08 -6.15 -6.54
C GLN A 117 5.92 -6.01 -7.82
N GLU A 118 5.65 -6.81 -8.84
CA GLU A 118 6.19 -6.63 -10.20
C GLU A 118 5.18 -5.96 -11.13
N SER A 119 4.18 -5.31 -10.54
CA SER A 119 3.07 -4.64 -11.22
C SER A 119 2.23 -5.58 -12.09
N ASN A 120 2.37 -6.91 -11.95
CA ASN A 120 1.56 -7.86 -12.71
C ASN A 120 0.14 -7.89 -12.16
N VAL A 121 -0.84 -7.78 -13.04
CA VAL A 121 -2.27 -7.75 -12.68
C VAL A 121 -2.90 -9.12 -12.95
N MET A 122 -3.63 -9.63 -11.96
CA MET A 122 -4.29 -10.93 -12.03
C MET A 122 -5.79 -10.83 -11.81
N ALA A 123 -6.55 -11.69 -12.49
CA ALA A 123 -7.96 -11.95 -12.20
C ALA A 123 -8.15 -13.41 -11.81
N ILE A 124 -8.76 -13.63 -10.65
CA ILE A 124 -8.93 -14.95 -10.05
C ILE A 124 -10.43 -15.17 -9.76
N ARG A 125 -10.98 -16.31 -10.12
CA ARG A 125 -12.37 -16.66 -9.78
C ARG A 125 -12.52 -16.88 -8.28
N LEU A 126 -13.30 -16.07 -7.60
CA LEU A 126 -13.49 -16.11 -6.14
C LEU A 126 -13.94 -17.51 -5.66
N ALA A 127 -14.87 -18.15 -6.35
CA ALA A 127 -15.42 -19.44 -5.92
C ALA A 127 -14.42 -20.61 -6.01
N THR A 128 -13.34 -20.51 -6.80
CA THR A 128 -12.50 -21.67 -7.13
C THR A 128 -11.00 -21.42 -7.08
N GLY A 129 -10.53 -20.18 -6.93
CA GLY A 129 -9.11 -19.84 -7.03
C GLY A 129 -8.53 -19.97 -8.45
N LYS A 130 -9.37 -20.23 -9.47
CA LYS A 130 -8.87 -20.35 -10.85
C LYS A 130 -8.42 -18.99 -11.36
N VAL A 131 -7.15 -18.86 -11.72
CA VAL A 131 -6.63 -17.69 -12.45
C VAL A 131 -7.31 -17.65 -13.83
N LEU A 132 -7.98 -16.55 -14.12
CA LEU A 132 -8.71 -16.32 -15.37
C LEU A 132 -7.78 -15.73 -16.43
N TRP A 133 -6.95 -14.77 -16.01
CA TRP A 133 -5.91 -14.17 -16.81
C TRP A 133 -4.87 -13.50 -15.90
N THR A 134 -3.67 -13.30 -16.42
CA THR A 134 -2.60 -12.47 -15.86
C THR A 134 -2.09 -11.55 -16.94
N HIS A 135 -1.83 -10.29 -16.62
CA HIS A 135 -1.15 -9.33 -17.47
C HIS A 135 0.17 -8.95 -16.81
N ASN A 136 1.29 -9.35 -17.41
CA ASN A 136 2.62 -9.17 -16.84
C ASN A 136 3.25 -7.87 -17.33
N TYR A 137 3.63 -7.02 -16.39
CA TYR A 137 4.47 -5.84 -16.64
C TYR A 137 5.93 -6.12 -16.31
N ASN A 138 6.21 -6.98 -15.30
CA ASN A 138 7.54 -7.28 -14.78
C ASN A 138 8.31 -6.00 -14.44
N SER A 139 7.64 -5.09 -13.78
CA SER A 139 8.12 -3.76 -13.42
C SER A 139 8.00 -3.61 -11.91
N LEU A 140 9.17 -3.54 -11.23
CA LEU A 140 9.21 -3.49 -9.77
C LEU A 140 8.55 -2.21 -9.27
N ASN A 141 7.57 -2.39 -8.40
CA ASN A 141 6.91 -1.33 -7.64
C ASN A 141 7.38 -1.37 -6.18
N GLY A 142 7.46 -0.23 -5.53
CA GLY A 142 8.03 -0.11 -4.17
C GLY A 142 6.99 -0.04 -3.05
N GLY A 143 5.73 0.10 -3.38
CA GLY A 143 4.68 0.40 -2.41
C GLY A 143 3.54 -0.61 -2.35
N PRO A 144 2.43 -0.26 -1.70
CA PRO A 144 1.32 -1.18 -1.49
C PRO A 144 0.55 -1.54 -2.75
N ASP A 145 0.67 -0.82 -3.86
CA ASP A 145 0.05 -1.13 -5.15
C ASP A 145 -1.44 -1.49 -5.10
N GLY A 146 -1.94 -1.98 -6.22
CA GLY A 146 -3.27 -2.56 -6.31
C GLY A 146 -4.05 -2.08 -7.51
N VAL A 147 -5.31 -2.47 -7.53
CA VAL A 147 -6.18 -2.19 -8.66
C VAL A 147 -7.50 -1.59 -8.21
N ASN A 148 -8.12 -0.80 -9.09
CA ASN A 148 -9.50 -0.36 -8.99
C ASN A 148 -10.29 -0.93 -10.17
N VAL A 149 -11.53 -1.40 -9.95
CA VAL A 149 -12.31 -2.07 -10.99
C VAL A 149 -13.68 -1.45 -11.12
N VAL A 150 -13.91 -0.76 -12.22
CA VAL A 150 -15.17 -0.06 -12.48
C VAL A 150 -15.61 -0.26 -13.94
N GLY A 151 -16.90 -0.54 -14.15
CA GLY A 151 -17.49 -0.57 -15.49
C GLY A 151 -16.86 -1.57 -16.47
N GLY A 152 -16.25 -2.66 -15.97
CA GLY A 152 -15.55 -3.65 -16.80
C GLY A 152 -14.11 -3.27 -17.16
N THR A 153 -13.56 -2.25 -16.53
CA THR A 153 -12.17 -1.81 -16.68
C THR A 153 -11.43 -1.97 -15.34
N VAL A 154 -10.23 -2.51 -15.39
CA VAL A 154 -9.26 -2.55 -14.29
C VAL A 154 -8.29 -1.39 -14.48
N TYR A 155 -8.21 -0.52 -13.52
CA TYR A 155 -7.19 0.54 -13.43
C TYR A 155 -6.10 0.09 -12.47
N ALA A 156 -4.86 0.20 -12.89
CA ALA A 156 -3.67 -0.17 -12.13
C ALA A 156 -2.54 0.82 -12.41
N ALA A 157 -1.44 0.68 -11.72
CA ALA A 157 -0.23 1.42 -12.02
C ALA A 157 0.97 0.47 -12.12
N THR A 158 1.98 0.87 -12.90
CA THR A 158 3.31 0.30 -12.88
C THR A 158 4.24 1.26 -12.11
N ASP A 159 5.51 0.97 -12.02
CA ASP A 159 6.53 1.88 -11.47
C ASP A 159 6.50 3.30 -12.06
N SER A 160 5.93 3.47 -13.25
CA SER A 160 6.06 4.73 -14.02
C SER A 160 4.80 5.18 -14.77
N ALA A 161 3.78 4.34 -14.85
CA ALA A 161 2.61 4.62 -15.68
C ALA A 161 1.30 4.18 -15.04
N ALA A 162 0.25 4.98 -15.19
CA ALA A 162 -1.12 4.54 -15.00
C ALA A 162 -1.56 3.71 -16.21
N VAL A 163 -2.33 2.63 -15.97
CA VAL A 163 -2.78 1.71 -17.00
C VAL A 163 -4.25 1.34 -16.81
N ALA A 164 -4.92 1.02 -17.92
CA ALA A 164 -6.26 0.45 -17.90
C ALA A 164 -6.29 -0.87 -18.69
N LEU A 165 -6.93 -1.88 -18.11
CA LEU A 165 -7.07 -3.21 -18.69
C LEU A 165 -8.56 -3.58 -18.81
N SER A 166 -8.89 -4.41 -19.78
CA SER A 166 -10.20 -5.05 -19.83
C SER A 166 -10.35 -6.04 -18.69
N ALA A 167 -11.31 -5.86 -17.80
CA ALA A 167 -11.57 -6.77 -16.68
C ALA A 167 -11.89 -8.21 -17.14
N ALA A 168 -12.46 -8.36 -18.33
CA ALA A 168 -12.80 -9.66 -18.88
C ALA A 168 -11.59 -10.44 -19.41
N THR A 169 -10.56 -9.76 -19.93
CA THR A 169 -9.49 -10.41 -20.70
C THR A 169 -8.08 -10.05 -20.29
N GLY A 170 -7.88 -9.06 -19.43
CA GLY A 170 -6.56 -8.53 -19.08
C GLY A 170 -5.88 -7.73 -20.21
N ARG A 171 -6.55 -7.55 -21.38
CA ARG A 171 -5.95 -6.78 -22.48
C ARG A 171 -5.85 -5.31 -22.13
N GLN A 172 -4.67 -4.72 -22.27
CA GLN A 172 -4.45 -3.28 -22.06
C GLN A 172 -5.30 -2.45 -23.01
N LEU A 173 -6.00 -1.46 -22.46
CA LEU A 173 -6.84 -0.50 -23.17
C LEU A 173 -6.06 0.79 -23.45
N TRP A 174 -5.39 1.32 -22.43
CA TRP A 174 -4.48 2.45 -22.52
C TRP A 174 -3.38 2.37 -21.46
N SER A 175 -2.30 3.14 -21.67
CA SER A 175 -1.23 3.37 -20.72
C SER A 175 -0.79 4.83 -20.79
N ARG A 176 -0.47 5.43 -19.65
CA ARG A 176 -0.03 6.82 -19.52
C ARG A 176 1.16 6.92 -18.59
N THR A 177 2.35 7.22 -19.11
CA THR A 177 3.52 7.53 -18.30
C THR A 177 3.29 8.86 -17.56
N LEU A 178 3.58 8.86 -16.25
CA LEU A 178 3.34 10.01 -15.36
C LEU A 178 4.63 10.57 -14.76
N ILE A 179 5.67 9.74 -14.62
CA ILE A 179 6.96 10.19 -14.05
C ILE A 179 7.65 11.20 -14.96
N GLY A 180 8.23 12.24 -14.35
CA GLY A 180 8.98 13.28 -15.04
C GLY A 180 10.49 13.04 -15.09
N ASN A 181 11.00 12.17 -14.21
CA ASN A 181 12.43 11.82 -14.13
C ASN A 181 12.62 10.40 -13.54
N ASP A 182 13.85 9.91 -13.51
CA ASP A 182 14.19 8.56 -13.05
C ASP A 182 14.31 8.39 -11.51
N HIS A 183 14.01 9.44 -10.75
CA HIS A 183 13.92 9.41 -9.29
C HIS A 183 12.47 9.35 -8.80
N GLU A 184 11.51 9.46 -9.69
CA GLU A 184 10.10 9.31 -9.41
C GLU A 184 9.63 7.90 -9.71
N GLY A 185 8.58 7.46 -9.01
CA GLY A 185 7.87 6.22 -9.22
C GLY A 185 6.38 6.39 -8.97
N ILE A 186 5.64 5.28 -9.01
CA ILE A 186 4.25 5.17 -8.60
C ILE A 186 4.15 3.88 -7.79
N ASP A 187 3.52 3.94 -6.63
CA ASP A 187 3.44 2.82 -5.69
C ASP A 187 2.08 2.74 -4.97
N MET A 188 1.02 3.12 -5.65
CA MET A 188 -0.34 3.15 -5.11
C MET A 188 -1.36 2.47 -6.02
N ALA A 189 -2.43 1.95 -5.42
CA ALA A 189 -3.63 1.62 -6.16
C ALA A 189 -4.31 2.89 -6.71
N PRO A 190 -4.72 2.95 -7.98
CA PRO A 190 -5.42 4.10 -8.51
C PRO A 190 -6.76 4.36 -7.81
N GLY A 191 -7.06 5.62 -7.47
CA GLY A 191 -8.40 6.06 -7.10
C GLY A 191 -9.32 6.17 -8.31
N TYR A 192 -10.63 6.08 -8.09
CA TYR A 192 -11.62 6.33 -9.14
C TYR A 192 -12.85 7.02 -8.57
N ASN A 193 -13.27 8.08 -9.22
CA ASN A 193 -14.56 8.72 -8.95
C ASN A 193 -15.10 9.39 -10.22
N ASP A 194 -16.36 9.13 -10.54
CA ASP A 194 -17.14 9.80 -11.61
C ASP A 194 -16.40 9.99 -12.95
N GLY A 195 -15.79 8.92 -13.46
CA GLY A 195 -15.11 8.92 -14.77
C GLY A 195 -13.67 9.45 -14.76
N THR A 196 -13.13 9.79 -13.59
CA THR A 196 -11.76 10.23 -13.40
C THR A 196 -10.96 9.21 -12.60
N VAL A 197 -9.76 8.88 -13.05
CA VAL A 197 -8.78 8.03 -12.35
C VAL A 197 -7.72 8.94 -11.72
N TYR A 198 -7.39 8.68 -10.46
CA TYR A 198 -6.44 9.44 -9.68
C TYR A 198 -5.22 8.59 -9.38
N VAL A 199 -4.03 9.10 -9.72
CA VAL A 199 -2.74 8.43 -9.49
C VAL A 199 -1.72 9.49 -9.08
N SER A 200 -0.95 9.23 -8.03
CA SER A 200 0.16 10.09 -7.64
C SER A 200 1.50 9.47 -8.01
N THR A 201 2.45 10.32 -8.37
CA THR A 201 3.87 9.94 -8.34
C THR A 201 4.43 10.09 -6.94
N VAL A 202 5.51 9.38 -6.66
CA VAL A 202 6.25 9.44 -5.40
C VAL A 202 7.74 9.64 -5.67
N PRO A 203 8.52 10.24 -4.76
CA PRO A 203 9.97 10.43 -4.92
C PRO A 203 10.75 9.13 -4.62
N VAL A 204 10.23 8.00 -5.02
CA VAL A 204 10.79 6.67 -4.82
C VAL A 204 10.91 5.96 -6.15
N ASN A 205 12.12 5.59 -6.53
CA ASN A 205 12.35 4.64 -7.62
C ASN A 205 13.09 3.43 -7.08
N PRO A 206 12.49 2.24 -7.09
CA PRO A 206 13.09 1.03 -6.49
C PRO A 206 14.47 0.67 -7.05
N ASN A 207 14.76 1.10 -8.28
CA ASN A 207 16.02 0.83 -8.96
C ASN A 207 17.08 1.94 -8.79
N LYS A 208 16.72 3.11 -8.28
CA LYS A 208 17.59 4.31 -8.22
C LYS A 208 17.77 4.86 -6.81
N GLY A 209 16.86 4.57 -5.90
CA GLY A 209 16.88 5.04 -4.53
C GLY A 209 15.64 5.84 -4.15
N GLN A 210 15.53 6.16 -2.87
CA GLN A 210 14.36 6.76 -2.26
C GLN A 210 14.67 8.20 -1.80
N TYR A 211 13.73 9.11 -1.97
CA TYR A 211 13.77 10.48 -1.45
C TYR A 211 15.10 11.21 -1.69
N LEU A 212 15.62 11.11 -2.91
CA LEU A 212 16.94 11.64 -3.28
C LEU A 212 16.96 13.15 -3.54
N GLY A 213 15.92 13.87 -3.24
CA GLY A 213 15.81 15.28 -3.56
C GLY A 213 15.65 15.55 -5.08
N GLY A 214 14.87 16.57 -5.42
CA GLY A 214 14.55 16.90 -6.81
C GLY A 214 13.37 16.17 -7.42
N ALA A 215 12.92 15.07 -6.79
CA ALA A 215 11.69 14.38 -7.11
C ALA A 215 10.58 14.79 -6.15
N LYS A 216 9.33 14.79 -6.61
CA LYS A 216 8.17 15.17 -5.80
C LYS A 216 6.95 14.37 -6.19
N GLY A 217 6.05 14.20 -5.24
CA GLY A 217 4.70 13.72 -5.47
C GLY A 217 3.91 14.70 -6.32
N THR A 218 3.21 14.17 -7.30
CA THR A 218 2.26 14.91 -8.15
C THR A 218 1.02 14.06 -8.34
N LEU A 219 -0.11 14.52 -7.82
CA LEU A 219 -1.40 13.89 -8.04
C LEU A 219 -1.92 14.23 -9.44
N TRP A 220 -2.21 13.20 -10.22
CA TRP A 220 -2.79 13.29 -11.55
C TRP A 220 -4.26 12.86 -11.53
N ALA A 221 -5.11 13.66 -12.18
CA ALA A 221 -6.46 13.28 -12.54
C ALA A 221 -6.49 12.96 -14.04
N LEU A 222 -6.88 11.74 -14.36
CA LEU A 222 -6.88 11.21 -15.72
C LEU A 222 -8.29 10.84 -16.15
N ASN A 223 -8.66 11.16 -17.37
CA ASN A 223 -9.89 10.66 -17.97
C ASN A 223 -9.89 9.13 -18.00
N ALA A 224 -10.83 8.49 -17.35
CA ALA A 224 -10.87 7.05 -17.17
C ALA A 224 -10.96 6.26 -18.49
N ALA A 225 -11.62 6.82 -19.52
CA ALA A 225 -11.78 6.16 -20.80
C ALA A 225 -10.53 6.21 -21.69
N THR A 226 -9.70 7.25 -21.55
CA THR A 226 -8.60 7.54 -22.48
C THR A 226 -7.22 7.60 -21.85
N GLY A 227 -7.13 7.74 -20.51
CA GLY A 227 -5.90 8.03 -19.80
C GLY A 227 -5.33 9.43 -20.07
N ALA A 228 -6.09 10.34 -20.69
CA ALA A 228 -5.64 11.71 -20.92
C ALA A 228 -5.67 12.50 -19.60
N PRO A 229 -4.60 13.27 -19.29
CA PRO A 229 -4.60 14.14 -18.12
C PRO A 229 -5.70 15.20 -18.22
N GLU A 230 -6.47 15.38 -17.15
CA GLU A 230 -7.46 16.43 -16.98
C GLU A 230 -6.87 17.60 -16.18
N TRP A 231 -6.17 17.27 -15.10
CA TRP A 231 -5.39 18.20 -14.30
C TRP A 231 -4.31 17.46 -13.50
N SER A 232 -3.37 18.20 -12.93
CA SER A 232 -2.42 17.69 -11.93
C SER A 232 -2.25 18.70 -10.81
N TRP A 233 -1.84 18.21 -9.65
CA TRP A 233 -1.59 19.01 -8.47
C TRP A 233 -0.28 18.59 -7.81
N ASP A 234 0.66 19.54 -7.67
CA ASP A 234 1.94 19.32 -7.02
C ASP A 234 1.76 19.25 -5.50
N GLU A 235 2.15 18.16 -4.90
CA GLU A 235 2.01 17.90 -3.46
C GLU A 235 3.04 18.67 -2.63
N VAL A 236 4.13 19.09 -3.25
CA VAL A 236 5.17 19.90 -2.63
C VAL A 236 5.25 21.26 -3.32
N GLN A 237 5.07 22.33 -2.53
CA GLN A 237 5.20 23.68 -3.03
C GLN A 237 6.66 24.10 -3.18
N ASN A 238 6.97 24.87 -4.21
CA ASN A 238 8.30 25.47 -4.39
C ASN A 238 8.48 26.71 -3.50
N LEU A 239 8.58 26.48 -2.18
CA LEU A 239 8.67 27.57 -1.19
C LEU A 239 10.04 28.26 -1.18
N TRP A 240 11.10 27.55 -1.57
CA TRP A 240 12.48 28.02 -1.37
C TRP A 240 13.27 28.13 -2.68
N GLY A 241 12.64 27.87 -3.83
CA GLY A 241 13.28 27.98 -5.15
C GLY A 241 14.41 26.98 -5.43
N ASN A 242 14.56 25.97 -4.58
CA ASN A 242 15.57 24.92 -4.74
C ASN A 242 14.89 23.54 -4.77
N PRO A 243 14.72 22.94 -5.95
CA PRO A 243 14.08 21.63 -6.06
C PRO A 243 14.81 20.51 -5.29
N GLY A 244 16.11 20.63 -5.06
CA GLY A 244 16.88 19.66 -4.29
C GLY A 244 16.49 19.57 -2.81
N ILE A 245 15.86 20.60 -2.25
CA ILE A 245 15.34 20.61 -0.86
C ILE A 245 13.83 20.83 -0.81
N ASN A 246 13.20 21.12 -1.94
CA ASN A 246 11.76 21.29 -2.13
C ASN A 246 11.22 20.04 -2.84
N SER A 247 11.28 18.92 -2.17
CA SER A 247 10.95 17.60 -2.71
C SER A 247 10.26 16.74 -1.65
N GLY A 248 9.86 15.52 -2.00
CA GLY A 248 9.08 14.64 -1.14
C GLY A 248 7.62 14.54 -1.59
N GLY A 249 6.73 14.23 -0.68
CA GLY A 249 5.34 13.94 -0.97
C GLY A 249 5.14 12.56 -1.60
N GLY A 250 3.99 12.34 -2.13
CA GLY A 250 3.52 11.06 -2.68
C GLY A 250 2.29 10.57 -1.94
N LEU A 251 1.43 9.86 -2.64
CA LEU A 251 0.34 9.09 -2.06
C LEU A 251 0.69 7.62 -2.20
N TRP A 252 0.48 6.86 -1.12
CA TRP A 252 0.64 5.40 -1.17
C TRP A 252 -0.70 4.69 -1.31
N ASP A 253 -1.78 5.42 -1.09
CA ASP A 253 -3.14 4.92 -1.13
C ASP A 253 -4.10 5.83 -1.91
N PRO A 254 -5.21 5.28 -2.43
CA PRO A 254 -6.16 6.06 -3.21
C PRO A 254 -6.85 7.14 -2.37
N PRO A 255 -7.22 8.28 -2.98
CA PRO A 255 -8.02 9.31 -2.32
C PRO A 255 -9.33 8.79 -1.77
N SER A 256 -9.82 9.40 -0.70
CA SER A 256 -11.21 9.31 -0.26
C SER A 256 -12.05 10.39 -0.91
N PHE A 257 -13.35 10.16 -1.05
CA PHE A 257 -14.26 11.10 -1.71
C PHE A 257 -15.51 11.36 -0.86
N ASP A 258 -15.88 12.64 -0.72
CA ASP A 258 -17.16 13.03 -0.17
C ASP A 258 -18.28 13.01 -1.24
N ALA A 259 -19.52 13.24 -0.80
CA ALA A 259 -20.69 13.23 -1.69
C ALA A 259 -20.67 14.34 -2.77
N GLN A 260 -19.83 15.35 -2.64
CA GLN A 260 -19.61 16.41 -3.60
C GLN A 260 -18.46 16.09 -4.57
N GLY A 261 -17.82 14.93 -4.40
CA GLY A 261 -16.65 14.50 -5.18
C GLY A 261 -15.35 15.19 -4.78
N ASN A 262 -15.31 15.90 -3.64
CA ASN A 262 -14.04 16.42 -3.15
C ASN A 262 -13.14 15.27 -2.69
N LEU A 263 -11.85 15.42 -2.97
CA LEU A 263 -10.81 14.46 -2.63
C LEU A 263 -10.22 14.78 -1.26
N TYR A 264 -9.94 13.74 -0.50
CA TYR A 264 -9.15 13.80 0.72
C TYR A 264 -7.97 12.85 0.55
N ILE A 265 -6.76 13.36 0.75
CA ILE A 265 -5.51 12.64 0.54
C ILE A 265 -4.59 12.80 1.74
N GLY A 266 -3.92 11.71 2.11
CA GLY A 266 -2.76 11.74 2.98
C GLY A 266 -1.50 11.89 2.13
N ILE A 267 -0.57 12.75 2.55
CA ILE A 267 0.66 13.02 1.81
C ILE A 267 1.87 12.56 2.61
N ALA A 268 2.74 11.83 1.95
CA ALA A 268 3.96 11.29 2.50
C ALA A 268 4.99 12.37 2.89
N ASN A 269 6.09 11.94 3.48
CA ASN A 269 7.15 12.73 4.07
C ASN A 269 7.87 13.66 3.08
N PRO A 270 8.57 14.69 3.57
CA PRO A 270 9.41 15.53 2.74
C PRO A 270 10.70 14.82 2.32
N GLY A 271 11.22 15.15 1.15
CA GLY A 271 12.54 14.79 0.68
C GLY A 271 13.50 15.98 0.69
N PRO A 272 14.80 15.76 0.70
CA PRO A 272 15.46 14.50 0.99
C PRO A 272 15.41 14.17 2.47
N ILE A 273 15.31 12.90 2.82
CA ILE A 273 15.30 12.44 4.21
C ILE A 273 16.70 12.21 4.79
N GLY A 274 17.73 12.72 4.18
CA GLY A 274 19.07 12.73 4.75
C GLY A 274 19.80 11.40 4.74
N GLN A 275 19.43 10.50 3.84
CA GLN A 275 20.26 9.35 3.55
C GLN A 275 21.67 9.79 3.11
N THR A 276 22.63 8.94 3.41
CA THR A 276 24.08 9.14 3.22
C THR A 276 24.43 10.10 2.07
N GLY A 277 24.73 11.35 2.46
CA GLY A 277 25.33 12.30 1.52
C GLY A 277 24.54 13.55 1.18
N TRP A 278 23.30 13.70 1.60
CA TRP A 278 22.53 14.89 1.24
C TRP A 278 21.97 15.66 2.44
N PRO A 279 22.17 16.98 2.48
CA PRO A 279 23.44 17.57 2.06
C PRO A 279 24.53 16.98 2.95
N LYS A 280 25.65 16.65 2.37
CA LYS A 280 26.75 15.98 3.11
C LYS A 280 27.13 16.77 4.36
N GLY A 281 27.05 16.11 5.52
CA GLY A 281 27.42 16.67 6.81
C GLY A 281 26.29 17.36 7.58
N TYR A 282 25.06 17.37 7.04
CA TYR A 282 23.89 17.87 7.76
C TYR A 282 23.13 16.73 8.46
N PRO A 283 22.54 16.98 9.63
CA PRO A 283 21.58 16.08 10.26
C PRO A 283 20.33 15.88 9.38
N TRP A 284 19.62 14.78 9.56
CA TRP A 284 18.37 14.49 8.89
C TRP A 284 17.41 15.68 8.95
N GLY A 285 16.76 15.95 7.82
CA GLY A 285 15.76 17.00 7.71
C GLY A 285 16.24 18.43 7.75
N THR A 286 17.44 18.73 8.28
CA THR A 286 17.91 20.12 8.49
C THR A 286 18.25 20.89 7.23
N SER A 287 18.29 20.23 6.07
CA SER A 287 18.47 20.95 4.79
C SER A 287 17.26 21.81 4.42
N ARG A 288 16.11 21.54 5.00
CA ARG A 288 14.88 22.28 4.73
C ARG A 288 14.72 23.42 5.73
N PRO A 289 14.50 24.67 5.29
CA PRO A 289 14.48 25.82 6.19
C PRO A 289 13.16 26.06 6.93
N GLY A 290 12.18 25.20 6.79
CA GLY A 290 10.87 25.32 7.45
C GLY A 290 9.90 24.23 7.02
N PRO A 291 8.58 24.41 7.25
CA PRO A 291 7.55 23.47 6.86
C PRO A 291 7.59 23.19 5.36
N ASN A 292 7.61 21.93 4.98
CA ASN A 292 7.62 21.53 3.58
C ASN A 292 6.19 21.24 3.11
N LEU A 293 5.43 22.31 2.84
CA LEU A 293 4.03 22.19 2.43
C LEU A 293 3.92 21.50 1.07
N TYR A 294 3.08 20.45 0.94
CA TYR A 294 2.10 19.93 1.91
C TYR A 294 2.45 18.51 2.41
N THR A 295 3.72 18.16 2.58
CA THR A 295 4.11 16.85 3.12
C THR A 295 3.53 16.63 4.52
N ASP A 296 3.39 15.38 4.93
CA ASP A 296 2.85 14.94 6.24
C ASP A 296 1.51 15.61 6.58
N SER A 297 0.64 15.71 5.57
CA SER A 297 -0.62 16.46 5.69
C SER A 297 -1.81 15.66 5.20
N VAL A 298 -2.95 15.87 5.87
CA VAL A 298 -4.25 15.64 5.22
C VAL A 298 -4.61 16.85 4.38
N VAL A 299 -4.92 16.64 3.11
CA VAL A 299 -5.29 17.70 2.18
C VAL A 299 -6.67 17.42 1.58
N LYS A 300 -7.50 18.46 1.48
CA LYS A 300 -8.76 18.41 0.75
C LYS A 300 -8.66 19.23 -0.54
N LEU A 301 -8.98 18.58 -1.66
CA LEU A 301 -9.06 19.21 -2.99
C LEU A 301 -10.50 19.16 -3.51
N SER A 302 -10.87 20.13 -4.35
CA SER A 302 -12.09 20.05 -5.14
C SER A 302 -11.94 19.01 -6.27
N PRO A 303 -13.03 18.59 -6.94
CA PRO A 303 -12.95 17.71 -8.12
C PRO A 303 -12.10 18.27 -9.27
N GLN A 304 -11.84 19.58 -9.28
CA GLN A 304 -11.00 20.27 -10.27
C GLN A 304 -9.56 20.49 -9.80
N GLY A 305 -9.13 19.83 -8.71
CA GLY A 305 -7.77 19.94 -8.17
C GLY A 305 -7.47 21.24 -7.42
N LYS A 306 -8.50 22.01 -7.04
CA LYS A 306 -8.29 23.22 -6.23
C LYS A 306 -8.17 22.89 -4.76
N LEU A 307 -7.09 23.34 -4.10
CA LEU A 307 -6.92 23.25 -2.65
C LEU A 307 -8.07 23.95 -1.92
N LEU A 308 -8.73 23.23 -1.02
CA LEU A 308 -9.79 23.74 -0.15
C LEU A 308 -9.29 23.99 1.26
N TRP A 309 -8.59 23.03 1.85
CA TRP A 309 -7.88 23.16 3.12
C TRP A 309 -6.81 22.05 3.25
N TYR A 310 -5.90 22.22 4.22
CA TYR A 310 -4.96 21.20 4.66
C TYR A 310 -4.75 21.25 6.18
N TYR A 311 -4.29 20.15 6.73
CA TYR A 311 -3.79 20.04 8.09
C TYR A 311 -2.46 19.29 8.05
N GLN A 312 -1.36 19.95 8.42
CA GLN A 312 -0.02 19.36 8.46
C GLN A 312 0.25 18.82 9.87
N LEU A 313 0.43 17.51 9.99
CA LEU A 313 0.67 16.83 11.28
C LEU A 313 2.10 17.10 11.77
N THR A 314 3.08 16.96 10.88
CA THR A 314 4.50 17.12 11.17
C THR A 314 5.10 18.22 10.27
N PRO A 315 5.10 19.50 10.71
CA PRO A 315 5.50 20.63 9.84
C PRO A 315 6.94 20.56 9.35
N HIS A 316 7.84 19.92 10.09
CA HIS A 316 9.24 19.75 9.72
C HIS A 316 9.70 18.34 10.11
N ASP A 317 9.34 17.36 9.30
CA ASP A 317 9.69 15.97 9.55
C ASP A 317 11.19 15.71 9.43
N LEU A 318 11.73 14.99 10.41
CA LEU A 318 13.13 14.56 10.47
C LEU A 318 13.30 13.06 10.31
N TYR A 319 12.19 12.29 10.36
CA TYR A 319 12.23 10.87 10.70
C TYR A 319 11.50 9.96 9.72
N ASP A 320 11.12 10.48 8.54
CA ASP A 320 10.33 9.70 7.58
C ASP A 320 8.94 9.32 8.16
N TRP A 321 8.30 10.29 8.80
CA TRP A 321 7.02 10.12 9.48
C TRP A 321 5.83 10.46 8.58
N ASP A 322 5.73 9.73 7.49
CA ASP A 322 4.64 9.86 6.51
C ASP A 322 3.25 9.93 7.17
N LEU A 323 2.38 10.75 6.58
CA LEU A 323 0.93 10.69 6.76
C LEU A 323 0.30 10.26 5.43
N GLN A 324 0.62 9.05 5.00
CA GLN A 324 0.49 8.55 3.63
C GLN A 324 -0.80 7.79 3.35
N ASP A 325 -1.52 7.38 4.40
CA ASP A 325 -2.70 6.52 4.27
C ASP A 325 -3.89 7.26 3.65
N SER A 326 -4.87 6.49 3.16
CA SER A 326 -6.16 7.07 2.74
C SER A 326 -6.91 7.61 3.95
N PRO A 327 -7.22 8.91 4.01
CA PRO A 327 -8.03 9.44 5.09
C PRO A 327 -9.42 8.79 5.13
N VAL A 328 -9.87 8.38 6.30
CA VAL A 328 -11.19 7.75 6.49
C VAL A 328 -12.25 8.83 6.67
N LEU A 329 -13.24 8.85 5.78
CA LEU A 329 -14.38 9.78 5.91
C LEU A 329 -15.54 9.11 6.65
N THR A 330 -15.97 9.73 7.73
CA THR A 330 -17.05 9.20 8.59
C THR A 330 -17.84 10.34 9.25
N THR A 331 -18.60 10.01 10.28
CA THR A 331 -19.38 10.97 11.07
C THR A 331 -19.10 10.74 12.55
N ALA A 332 -18.75 11.78 13.27
CA ALA A 332 -18.60 11.79 14.72
C ALA A 332 -19.38 12.97 15.32
N ASN A 333 -20.04 12.77 16.46
CA ASN A 333 -20.89 13.79 17.09
C ASN A 333 -21.89 14.47 16.12
N GLY A 334 -22.42 13.72 15.15
CA GLY A 334 -23.34 14.21 14.13
C GLY A 334 -22.72 15.13 13.06
N GLN A 335 -21.40 15.22 12.98
CA GLN A 335 -20.67 16.04 12.00
C GLN A 335 -19.79 15.17 11.09
N PRO A 336 -19.64 15.54 9.80
CA PRO A 336 -18.66 14.91 8.93
C PRO A 336 -17.25 15.15 9.44
N VAL A 337 -16.48 14.06 9.57
CA VAL A 337 -15.11 14.08 10.06
C VAL A 337 -14.18 13.29 9.14
N VAL A 338 -12.89 13.56 9.27
CA VAL A 338 -11.79 12.81 8.66
C VAL A 338 -10.95 12.23 9.78
N ILE A 339 -10.73 10.94 9.77
CA ILE A 339 -9.79 10.28 10.67
C ILE A 339 -8.58 9.81 9.85
N ASP A 340 -7.40 10.06 10.37
CA ASP A 340 -6.15 9.65 9.73
C ASP A 340 -5.08 9.35 10.77
N GLY A 341 -3.99 8.72 10.34
CA GLY A 341 -2.83 8.41 11.16
C GLY A 341 -1.63 8.10 10.28
N GLY A 342 -0.44 8.19 10.84
CA GLY A 342 0.78 7.96 10.08
C GLY A 342 1.91 7.37 10.92
N LYS A 343 3.08 7.26 10.33
CA LYS A 343 4.31 6.68 10.93
C LYS A 343 4.71 7.36 12.24
N ALA A 344 4.30 8.62 12.47
CA ALA A 344 4.50 9.29 13.76
C ALA A 344 3.75 8.62 14.94
N GLY A 345 2.94 7.58 14.71
CA GLY A 345 2.16 6.93 15.75
C GLY A 345 1.09 7.84 16.35
N ILE A 346 0.55 8.73 15.55
CA ILE A 346 -0.43 9.72 16.01
C ILE A 346 -1.68 9.62 15.15
N LEU A 347 -2.81 9.31 15.79
CA LEU A 347 -4.12 9.41 15.18
C LEU A 347 -4.67 10.83 15.33
N ILE A 348 -5.37 11.31 14.32
CA ILE A 348 -6.03 12.61 14.30
C ILE A 348 -7.46 12.48 13.81
N GLU A 349 -8.34 13.35 14.32
CA GLU A 349 -9.65 13.60 13.73
C GLU A 349 -9.80 15.07 13.38
N LEU A 350 -10.21 15.32 12.15
CA LEU A 350 -10.42 16.66 11.62
C LEU A 350 -11.88 16.87 11.24
N ASN A 351 -12.38 18.07 11.39
CA ASN A 351 -13.65 18.46 10.80
C ASN A 351 -13.53 18.43 9.25
N ALA A 352 -14.30 17.60 8.56
CA ALA A 352 -14.19 17.39 7.12
C ALA A 352 -14.49 18.63 6.26
N GLN A 353 -15.21 19.63 6.81
CA GLN A 353 -15.51 20.85 6.07
C GLN A 353 -14.40 21.90 6.18
N THR A 354 -13.75 21.98 7.35
CA THR A 354 -12.83 23.08 7.68
C THR A 354 -11.37 22.69 7.85
N GLY A 355 -11.07 21.38 7.97
CA GLY A 355 -9.72 20.88 8.29
C GLY A 355 -9.30 21.14 9.75
N LYS A 356 -10.22 21.65 10.60
CA LYS A 356 -9.89 21.94 11.99
C LYS A 356 -9.70 20.66 12.79
N LEU A 357 -8.60 20.56 13.53
CA LEU A 357 -8.31 19.46 14.46
C LEU A 357 -9.40 19.40 15.56
N LEU A 358 -9.95 18.21 15.75
CA LEU A 358 -10.93 17.90 16.79
C LEU A 358 -10.26 17.17 17.95
N TRP A 359 -9.50 16.12 17.67
CA TRP A 359 -8.66 15.46 18.65
C TRP A 359 -7.37 14.91 18.00
N LYS A 360 -6.36 14.65 18.82
CA LYS A 360 -5.07 14.06 18.50
C LYS A 360 -4.70 13.04 19.57
N LEU A 361 -4.33 11.81 19.17
CA LEU A 361 -4.09 10.71 20.09
C LEU A 361 -2.80 9.99 19.70
N PRO A 362 -1.74 10.01 20.54
CA PRO A 362 -0.60 9.12 20.41
C PRO A 362 -1.02 7.67 20.62
N VAL A 363 -0.54 6.74 19.79
CA VAL A 363 -0.75 5.29 19.87
C VAL A 363 0.56 4.55 19.64
N GLY A 364 0.71 3.38 20.27
CA GLY A 364 1.96 2.63 20.23
C GLY A 364 2.98 3.14 21.24
N VAL A 365 4.24 2.80 21.01
CA VAL A 365 5.36 3.18 21.86
C VAL A 365 6.05 4.44 21.33
N HIS A 366 6.29 5.42 22.21
CA HIS A 366 6.95 6.68 21.88
C HIS A 366 8.20 6.90 22.73
N SER A 367 9.32 7.19 22.09
CA SER A 367 10.62 7.41 22.75
C SER A 367 10.86 8.86 23.18
N GLY A 368 9.86 9.74 23.04
CA GLY A 368 9.94 11.15 23.47
C GLY A 368 10.53 12.10 22.43
N HIS A 369 10.58 11.70 21.16
CA HIS A 369 11.09 12.49 20.04
C HIS A 369 9.98 13.14 19.18
N ASP A 370 8.71 13.06 19.59
CA ASP A 370 7.54 13.51 18.82
C ASP A 370 7.55 15.00 18.44
N ASN A 371 8.29 15.80 19.17
CA ASN A 371 8.36 17.26 18.97
C ASN A 371 9.68 17.75 18.35
N ASP A 372 10.55 16.86 17.91
CA ASP A 372 11.85 17.25 17.35
C ASP A 372 11.68 18.07 16.06
N GLY A 373 10.70 17.75 15.22
CA GLY A 373 10.34 18.52 14.06
C GLY A 373 9.92 19.95 14.38
N LEU A 374 9.25 20.19 15.51
CA LEU A 374 8.88 21.53 15.99
C LEU A 374 10.10 22.32 16.45
N LEU A 375 11.08 21.68 17.10
CA LEU A 375 12.32 22.31 17.54
C LEU A 375 13.17 22.83 16.37
N THR A 376 13.01 22.24 15.22
CA THR A 376 13.78 22.56 14.00
C THR A 376 13.00 23.36 12.96
N GLU A 377 11.74 23.68 13.21
CA GLU A 377 10.84 24.41 12.30
C GLU A 377 11.47 25.69 11.72
N ASN A 378 12.27 26.41 12.51
CA ASN A 378 12.94 27.62 12.09
C ASN A 378 14.45 27.40 11.81
N ALA A 379 14.90 26.14 11.72
CA ALA A 379 16.29 25.86 11.41
C ALA A 379 16.65 26.30 9.99
N THR A 380 17.88 26.75 9.83
CA THR A 380 18.45 26.99 8.51
C THR A 380 19.23 25.77 8.03
N PRO A 381 19.54 25.60 6.75
CA PRO A 381 20.33 24.48 6.25
C PRO A 381 21.71 24.33 6.93
N THR A 382 22.21 25.37 7.56
CA THR A 382 23.49 25.41 8.31
C THR A 382 23.32 25.25 9.81
N SER A 383 22.08 25.21 10.32
CA SER A 383 21.80 25.04 11.75
C SER A 383 22.08 23.62 12.19
N THR A 384 22.58 23.47 13.42
CA THR A 384 22.69 22.18 14.06
C THR A 384 21.41 21.88 14.84
N ILE A 385 20.87 20.68 14.66
CA ILE A 385 19.77 20.20 15.48
C ILE A 385 20.33 19.67 16.79
N PRO A 386 19.78 20.02 17.94
CA PRO A 386 20.24 19.55 19.23
C PRO A 386 19.76 18.10 19.51
N LEU A 387 19.92 17.21 18.55
CA LEU A 387 19.61 15.80 18.70
C LEU A 387 20.73 15.07 19.46
N PRO A 388 20.40 14.03 20.24
CA PRO A 388 21.38 13.16 20.86
C PRO A 388 22.34 12.55 19.84
N ALA A 389 23.56 12.27 20.24
CA ALA A 389 24.55 11.64 19.36
C ALA A 389 24.11 10.24 18.91
N LYS A 390 23.38 9.53 19.78
CA LYS A 390 22.70 8.25 19.51
C LYS A 390 21.44 8.15 20.36
N PHE A 391 20.38 7.61 19.81
CA PHE A 391 19.11 7.34 20.49
C PHE A 391 18.33 6.29 19.72
N ASP A 392 17.37 5.65 20.36
CA ASP A 392 16.41 4.78 19.71
C ASP A 392 15.14 5.60 19.44
N LEU A 393 14.80 5.73 18.16
CA LEU A 393 13.57 6.40 17.71
C LEU A 393 12.42 5.38 17.75
N GLU A 394 11.36 5.71 18.45
CA GLU A 394 10.13 4.93 18.47
C GLU A 394 8.94 5.90 18.55
N PRO A 395 7.99 5.85 17.58
CA PRO A 395 8.02 4.99 16.39
C PRO A 395 9.21 5.29 15.46
N GLY A 396 9.82 4.23 14.91
CA GLY A 396 10.87 4.35 13.90
C GLY A 396 10.30 4.60 12.50
N VAL A 397 11.16 4.60 11.48
CA VAL A 397 10.82 4.96 10.09
C VAL A 397 9.77 4.04 9.40
N PHE A 398 9.48 2.87 9.96
CA PHE A 398 8.38 1.97 9.59
C PHE A 398 7.54 1.60 10.81
N GLY A 399 7.54 2.44 11.82
CA GLY A 399 6.72 2.33 13.02
C GLY A 399 5.41 3.11 12.89
N GLY A 400 4.68 3.19 14.01
CA GLY A 400 3.43 3.93 14.08
C GLY A 400 2.29 3.30 13.27
N VAL A 401 1.47 4.11 12.65
CA VAL A 401 0.37 3.69 11.79
C VAL A 401 0.86 3.72 10.35
N GLU A 402 1.27 2.56 9.85
CA GLU A 402 1.90 2.37 8.53
C GLU A 402 0.89 1.92 7.48
N SER A 403 -0.33 1.61 7.89
CA SER A 403 -1.35 1.03 7.02
C SER A 403 -2.75 1.49 7.42
N GLN A 404 -3.66 1.43 6.45
CA GLN A 404 -4.98 2.05 6.51
C GLN A 404 -5.80 1.67 7.73
N LEU A 405 -6.48 2.66 8.26
CA LEU A 405 -7.48 2.53 9.31
C LEU A 405 -8.76 1.87 8.80
N ALA A 406 -9.55 1.32 9.71
CA ALA A 406 -10.94 0.96 9.43
C ALA A 406 -11.90 1.62 10.42
N THR A 407 -13.19 1.74 10.06
CA THR A 407 -14.21 2.18 10.99
C THR A 407 -15.53 1.46 10.81
N ASN A 408 -16.21 1.16 11.90
CA ASN A 408 -17.58 0.66 11.89
C ASN A 408 -18.64 1.78 12.01
N GLY A 409 -18.20 3.05 11.97
CA GLY A 409 -19.06 4.24 12.10
C GLY A 409 -19.13 4.84 13.50
N SER A 410 -18.60 4.17 14.52
CA SER A 410 -18.47 4.68 15.90
C SER A 410 -17.06 4.53 16.46
N THR A 411 -16.36 3.49 16.05
CA THR A 411 -15.03 3.13 16.50
C THR A 411 -14.09 3.08 15.29
N ALA A 412 -12.95 3.76 15.37
CA ALA A 412 -11.85 3.64 14.45
C ALA A 412 -10.88 2.57 14.96
N PHE A 413 -10.37 1.73 14.05
CA PHE A 413 -9.45 0.65 14.33
C PHE A 413 -8.12 0.93 13.62
N ALA A 414 -7.03 0.91 14.38
CA ALA A 414 -5.68 1.17 13.89
C ALA A 414 -4.78 -0.03 14.17
N ALA A 415 -4.07 -0.48 13.15
CA ALA A 415 -2.94 -1.40 13.26
C ALA A 415 -1.67 -0.58 13.52
N VAL A 416 -1.01 -0.79 14.64
CA VAL A 416 0.09 0.05 15.11
C VAL A 416 1.36 -0.76 15.25
N ASN A 417 2.45 -0.29 14.66
CA ASN A 417 3.75 -0.96 14.65
C ASN A 417 4.68 -0.35 15.70
N ASN A 418 5.13 -1.17 16.65
CA ASN A 418 6.13 -0.81 17.65
C ASN A 418 7.51 -1.25 17.14
N LEU A 419 8.12 -0.42 16.34
CA LEU A 419 9.44 -0.63 15.75
C LEU A 419 10.38 0.48 16.22
N ALA A 420 11.34 0.12 17.07
CA ALA A 420 12.44 0.99 17.44
C ALA A 420 13.53 0.96 16.37
N VAL A 421 14.04 2.12 15.98
CA VAL A 421 15.14 2.25 15.02
C VAL A 421 16.29 3.04 15.66
N PRO A 422 17.51 2.48 15.73
CA PRO A 422 18.67 3.20 16.20
C PRO A 422 19.03 4.39 15.30
N MET A 423 19.01 5.56 15.88
CA MET A 423 19.21 6.85 15.22
C MET A 423 20.44 7.59 15.74
N SER A 424 20.85 8.55 14.96
CA SER A 424 21.82 9.57 15.38
C SER A 424 21.43 10.91 14.75
N ALA A 425 22.08 11.99 15.17
CA ALA A 425 21.93 13.28 14.49
C ALA A 425 22.29 13.26 12.99
N LYS A 426 22.81 12.15 12.47
CA LYS A 426 23.15 11.96 11.04
C LYS A 426 22.21 10.99 10.31
N GLY A 427 21.17 10.51 10.97
CA GLY A 427 20.22 9.57 10.43
C GLY A 427 20.32 8.16 11.04
N VAL A 428 19.69 7.17 10.37
CA VAL A 428 19.69 5.76 10.79
C VAL A 428 21.12 5.23 10.89
N THR A 429 21.44 4.55 12.00
CA THR A 429 22.78 4.02 12.27
C THR A 429 22.97 2.58 11.82
N GLU A 430 21.89 1.88 11.51
CA GLU A 430 21.92 0.48 11.08
C GLU A 430 22.13 0.32 9.58
N SER A 431 22.66 -0.82 9.17
CA SER A 431 22.64 -1.24 7.76
C SER A 431 21.23 -1.71 7.37
N SER A 432 20.90 -1.68 6.09
CA SER A 432 19.61 -2.19 5.57
C SER A 432 19.32 -3.62 6.05
N ALA A 433 20.31 -4.51 6.07
CA ALA A 433 20.14 -5.89 6.53
C ALA A 433 19.80 -5.98 8.04
N THR A 434 20.39 -5.12 8.86
CA THR A 434 20.08 -5.05 10.30
C THR A 434 18.69 -4.46 10.51
N PHE A 435 18.33 -3.49 9.72
CA PHE A 435 17.01 -2.87 9.73
C PHE A 435 15.90 -3.86 9.37
N GLU A 436 16.05 -4.63 8.28
CA GLU A 436 15.12 -5.70 7.92
C GLU A 436 14.99 -6.76 9.03
N ALA A 437 16.10 -7.10 9.69
CA ALA A 437 16.07 -8.00 10.85
C ALA A 437 15.34 -7.39 12.06
N SER A 438 15.35 -6.08 12.21
CA SER A 438 14.61 -5.35 13.27
C SER A 438 13.11 -5.40 13.02
N ILE A 439 12.64 -5.26 11.77
CA ILE A 439 11.23 -5.43 11.41
C ILE A 439 10.71 -6.80 11.84
N GLY A 440 11.47 -7.87 11.58
CA GLY A 440 11.09 -9.24 11.97
C GLY A 440 10.99 -9.48 13.49
N LYS A 441 11.50 -8.56 14.32
CA LYS A 441 11.44 -8.62 15.78
C LYS A 441 10.50 -7.60 16.41
N ALA A 442 10.02 -6.66 15.62
CA ALA A 442 9.12 -5.62 16.08
C ALA A 442 7.81 -6.22 16.57
N THR A 443 7.21 -5.57 17.54
CA THR A 443 5.88 -5.89 18.05
C THR A 443 4.86 -4.91 17.48
N GLY A 444 3.61 -5.04 17.86
CA GLY A 444 2.58 -4.11 17.46
C GLY A 444 1.36 -4.15 18.36
N GLU A 445 0.36 -3.44 17.95
CA GLU A 445 -0.90 -3.31 18.67
C GLU A 445 -2.06 -3.23 17.69
N MET A 446 -3.22 -3.71 18.12
CA MET A 446 -4.49 -3.39 17.49
C MET A 446 -5.26 -2.47 18.42
N VAL A 447 -5.49 -1.23 18.01
CA VAL A 447 -6.08 -0.18 18.85
C VAL A 447 -7.46 0.20 18.33
N ALA A 448 -8.44 0.24 19.22
CA ALA A 448 -9.78 0.75 18.94
C ALA A 448 -10.00 2.09 19.64
N VAL A 449 -10.44 3.07 18.88
CA VAL A 449 -10.64 4.44 19.35
C VAL A 449 -12.07 4.89 19.10
N ASN A 450 -12.71 5.36 20.14
CA ASN A 450 -14.03 5.98 20.03
C ASN A 450 -13.92 7.29 19.24
N GLN A 451 -14.61 7.38 18.11
CA GLN A 451 -14.51 8.52 17.20
C GLN A 451 -15.01 9.82 17.84
N ASP A 452 -16.11 9.76 18.59
CA ASP A 452 -16.70 10.95 19.21
C ASP A 452 -15.81 11.61 20.25
N THR A 453 -14.89 10.85 20.87
CA THR A 453 -14.13 11.30 22.04
C THR A 453 -12.60 11.26 21.86
N GLY A 454 -12.10 10.56 20.86
CA GLY A 454 -10.67 10.29 20.69
C GLY A 454 -10.06 9.43 21.80
N LYS A 455 -10.85 8.63 22.51
CA LYS A 455 -10.37 7.79 23.61
C LYS A 455 -10.22 6.34 23.16
N ILE A 456 -9.16 5.70 23.63
CA ILE A 456 -8.93 4.27 23.42
C ILE A 456 -10.05 3.50 24.16
N GLU A 457 -10.74 2.62 23.44
CA GLU A 457 -11.74 1.69 23.97
C GLU A 457 -11.07 0.37 24.39
N TRP A 458 -10.15 -0.12 23.56
CA TRP A 458 -9.28 -1.25 23.86
C TRP A 458 -7.99 -1.16 23.04
N ASP A 459 -6.97 -1.89 23.49
CA ASP A 459 -5.63 -1.89 22.94
C ASP A 459 -4.99 -3.26 23.18
N ASP A 460 -4.93 -4.10 22.17
CA ASP A 460 -4.38 -5.45 22.23
C ASP A 460 -2.97 -5.52 21.65
N LYS A 461 -2.03 -6.02 22.45
CA LYS A 461 -0.64 -6.16 22.07
C LYS A 461 -0.44 -7.40 21.19
N LEU A 462 0.31 -7.22 20.11
CA LEU A 462 0.63 -8.26 19.14
C LEU A 462 2.12 -8.59 19.17
N PRO A 463 2.49 -9.87 19.02
CA PRO A 463 3.89 -10.29 19.08
C PRO A 463 4.70 -9.92 17.83
N SER A 464 4.07 -9.35 16.81
CA SER A 464 4.68 -8.92 15.55
C SER A 464 3.90 -7.74 14.97
N SER A 465 4.57 -6.91 14.17
CA SER A 465 4.00 -5.73 13.54
C SER A 465 2.78 -6.05 12.66
N PRO A 466 1.62 -5.40 12.88
CA PRO A 466 0.41 -5.63 12.09
C PRO A 466 0.37 -4.74 10.83
N TYR A 467 1.26 -4.95 9.89
CA TYR A 467 1.28 -4.20 8.62
C TYR A 467 0.08 -4.47 7.70
N GLY A 468 -0.78 -5.43 8.05
CA GLY A 468 -1.92 -5.83 7.22
C GLY A 468 -3.13 -4.92 7.31
N ALA A 469 -3.00 -3.69 7.77
CA ALA A 469 -4.10 -2.73 7.95
C ALA A 469 -5.24 -3.27 8.83
N ALA A 470 -6.26 -2.46 9.06
CA ALA A 470 -7.51 -2.91 9.67
C ALA A 470 -8.59 -3.14 8.59
N ALA A 471 -9.45 -4.12 8.78
CA ALA A 471 -10.66 -4.32 7.97
C ALA A 471 -11.80 -4.81 8.86
N VAL A 472 -13.00 -4.24 8.70
CA VAL A 472 -14.10 -4.52 9.61
C VAL A 472 -15.34 -5.06 8.90
N THR A 473 -16.00 -6.02 9.51
CA THR A 473 -17.32 -6.49 9.11
C THR A 473 -18.15 -6.83 10.33
N ASN A 474 -19.36 -6.28 10.40
CA ASN A 474 -20.24 -6.43 11.56
C ASN A 474 -19.49 -6.10 12.87
N ASN A 475 -19.30 -7.09 13.73
CA ASN A 475 -18.60 -6.99 15.01
C ASN A 475 -17.22 -7.67 15.01
N VAL A 476 -16.60 -7.83 13.85
CA VAL A 476 -15.27 -8.47 13.70
C VAL A 476 -14.30 -7.53 12.99
N VAL A 477 -13.12 -7.37 13.56
CA VAL A 477 -11.99 -6.63 12.96
C VAL A 477 -10.89 -7.61 12.59
N PHE A 478 -10.36 -7.49 11.38
CA PHE A 478 -9.26 -8.30 10.88
C PHE A 478 -7.98 -7.48 10.71
N THR A 479 -6.85 -8.13 10.92
CA THR A 479 -5.52 -7.67 10.47
C THR A 479 -4.61 -8.87 10.21
N THR A 480 -3.48 -8.62 9.55
CA THR A 480 -2.40 -9.60 9.39
C THR A 480 -1.11 -9.03 9.96
N THR A 481 -0.23 -9.93 10.41
CA THR A 481 1.04 -9.54 11.02
C THR A 481 2.24 -9.97 10.18
N TYR A 482 3.34 -9.25 10.31
CA TYR A 482 4.57 -9.47 9.53
C TYR A 482 5.11 -10.90 9.66
N ASN A 483 4.95 -11.55 10.82
CA ASN A 483 5.35 -12.95 11.02
C ASN A 483 4.44 -13.97 10.32
N GLY A 484 3.36 -13.53 9.65
CA GLY A 484 2.47 -14.39 8.88
C GLY A 484 1.32 -14.99 9.69
N ASP A 485 0.67 -14.19 10.52
CA ASP A 485 -0.59 -14.57 11.18
C ASP A 485 -1.76 -13.72 10.68
N LEU A 486 -2.91 -14.32 10.45
CA LEU A 486 -4.20 -13.64 10.30
C LEU A 486 -4.91 -13.63 11.66
N TYR A 487 -5.31 -12.45 12.10
CA TYR A 487 -6.08 -12.24 13.32
C TYR A 487 -7.49 -11.76 13.01
N ALA A 488 -8.45 -12.17 13.84
CA ALA A 488 -9.77 -11.56 13.94
C ALA A 488 -10.07 -11.25 15.41
N PHE A 489 -10.55 -10.03 15.67
CA PHE A 489 -10.88 -9.54 16.99
C PHE A 489 -12.37 -9.26 17.08
N ASP A 490 -12.94 -9.38 18.26
CA ASP A 490 -14.25 -8.78 18.57
C ASP A 490 -14.13 -7.26 18.60
N ALA A 491 -14.90 -6.59 17.77
CA ALA A 491 -14.78 -5.15 17.57
C ALA A 491 -15.09 -4.32 18.83
N ALA A 492 -15.89 -4.86 19.74
CA ALA A 492 -16.28 -4.14 20.95
C ALA A 492 -15.31 -4.33 22.12
N THR A 493 -14.60 -5.48 22.15
CA THR A 493 -13.83 -5.87 23.34
C THR A 493 -12.34 -6.09 23.08
N GLY A 494 -11.91 -6.18 21.80
CA GLY A 494 -10.56 -6.57 21.41
C GLY A 494 -10.27 -8.07 21.52
N ALA A 495 -11.17 -8.87 22.08
CA ALA A 495 -10.92 -10.29 22.28
C ALA A 495 -10.56 -11.01 20.97
N ILE A 496 -9.47 -11.77 20.95
CA ILE A 496 -9.06 -12.55 19.78
C ILE A 496 -10.05 -13.69 19.56
N LEU A 497 -10.78 -13.66 18.45
CA LEU A 497 -11.76 -14.66 18.01
C LEU A 497 -11.13 -15.73 17.11
N LEU A 498 -10.12 -15.33 16.34
CA LEU A 498 -9.38 -16.21 15.44
C LEU A 498 -7.93 -15.76 15.37
N LYS A 499 -7.02 -16.73 15.41
CA LYS A 499 -5.64 -16.59 14.99
C LYS A 499 -5.30 -17.81 14.13
N THR A 500 -4.84 -17.58 12.90
CA THR A 500 -4.46 -18.66 11.98
C THR A 500 -3.22 -18.28 11.19
N PRO A 501 -2.27 -19.22 11.00
CA PRO A 501 -1.05 -18.94 10.26
C PRO A 501 -1.35 -18.78 8.76
N LEU A 502 -0.59 -17.90 8.13
CA LEU A 502 -0.44 -17.78 6.68
C LEU A 502 0.74 -18.65 6.20
N SER A 503 0.94 -18.71 4.88
CA SER A 503 2.05 -19.49 4.29
C SER A 503 3.42 -18.81 4.36
N ALA A 504 3.44 -17.50 4.59
CA ALA A 504 4.63 -16.67 4.74
C ALA A 504 4.28 -15.42 5.55
N GLY A 505 5.25 -14.58 5.85
CA GLY A 505 5.05 -13.25 6.38
C GLY A 505 4.27 -12.35 5.41
N THR A 506 3.73 -11.24 5.92
CA THR A 506 2.93 -10.34 5.11
C THR A 506 2.91 -8.91 5.59
N ASN A 507 2.75 -7.98 4.65
CA ASN A 507 2.33 -6.60 4.83
C ASN A 507 1.06 -6.29 4.01
N ALA A 508 0.39 -7.30 3.47
CA ALA A 508 -0.80 -7.13 2.65
C ALA A 508 -2.07 -7.00 3.51
N PRO A 509 -2.90 -5.99 3.27
CA PRO A 509 -4.20 -5.87 3.90
C PRO A 509 -5.17 -6.98 3.48
N VAL A 510 -6.12 -7.30 4.35
CA VAL A 510 -7.17 -8.27 4.03
C VAL A 510 -8.32 -7.64 3.25
N THR A 511 -8.98 -8.48 2.46
CA THR A 511 -10.22 -8.16 1.74
C THR A 511 -11.34 -9.07 2.22
N ILE A 512 -12.53 -8.50 2.51
CA ILE A 512 -13.71 -9.25 2.95
C ILE A 512 -14.75 -9.21 1.84
N ALA A 513 -15.16 -10.38 1.33
CA ALA A 513 -16.15 -10.46 0.24
C ALA A 513 -17.13 -11.60 0.48
N GLY A 514 -18.36 -11.26 0.88
CA GLY A 514 -19.35 -12.26 1.28
C GLY A 514 -18.84 -13.09 2.45
N ASP A 515 -18.84 -14.41 2.32
CA ASP A 515 -18.35 -15.36 3.31
C ASP A 515 -16.85 -15.68 3.17
N TYR A 516 -16.11 -14.86 2.39
CA TYR A 516 -14.66 -14.99 2.17
C TYR A 516 -13.87 -13.88 2.86
N VAL A 517 -12.67 -14.26 3.31
CA VAL A 517 -11.57 -13.36 3.69
C VAL A 517 -10.37 -13.70 2.81
N ILE A 518 -9.85 -12.74 2.06
CA ILE A 518 -8.68 -12.93 1.20
C ILE A 518 -7.49 -12.26 1.88
N ALA A 519 -6.41 -13.00 2.07
CA ALA A 519 -5.16 -12.53 2.66
C ALA A 519 -3.99 -12.83 1.71
N GLY A 520 -3.05 -11.91 1.64
CA GLY A 520 -1.77 -12.13 0.98
C GLY A 520 -0.71 -12.59 1.97
N ALA A 521 0.19 -13.46 1.54
CA ALA A 521 1.35 -13.88 2.28
C ALA A 521 2.57 -13.72 1.38
N GLY A 522 3.02 -12.45 1.20
CA GLY A 522 3.99 -12.07 0.17
C GLY A 522 5.44 -12.06 0.63
N VAL A 523 5.71 -12.09 1.94
CA VAL A 523 7.05 -11.90 2.52
C VAL A 523 7.59 -13.21 3.11
N PRO A 524 8.33 -14.04 2.34
CA PRO A 524 8.91 -15.25 2.88
C PRO A 524 10.05 -14.91 3.86
N LEU A 525 9.89 -15.26 5.13
CA LEU A 525 10.88 -15.08 6.19
C LEU A 525 11.88 -16.24 6.26
N SER A 526 11.64 -17.32 5.51
CA SER A 526 12.54 -18.45 5.35
C SER A 526 12.38 -19.08 3.97
N THR A 527 13.36 -19.88 3.56
CA THR A 527 13.35 -20.59 2.25
C THR A 527 12.29 -21.69 2.14
N SER A 528 11.70 -22.10 3.26
CA SER A 528 10.62 -23.10 3.28
C SER A 528 9.23 -22.48 3.12
N GLN A 529 9.09 -21.16 3.27
CA GLN A 529 7.83 -20.47 3.12
C GLN A 529 7.52 -20.18 1.64
N GLN A 530 6.24 -20.28 1.30
CA GLN A 530 5.76 -20.04 -0.05
C GLN A 530 4.85 -18.81 -0.08
N PRO A 531 5.14 -17.77 -0.87
CA PRO A 531 4.25 -16.65 -1.08
C PRO A 531 2.95 -17.09 -1.77
N LEU A 532 1.80 -16.82 -1.12
CA LEU A 532 0.48 -17.20 -1.61
C LEU A 532 -0.53 -16.07 -1.42
N ILE A 533 -1.49 -15.97 -2.34
CA ILE A 533 -2.79 -15.35 -2.11
C ILE A 533 -3.71 -16.45 -1.58
N ILE A 534 -4.29 -16.25 -0.41
CA ILE A 534 -5.07 -17.25 0.30
C ILE A 534 -6.51 -16.73 0.46
N ALA A 535 -7.49 -17.52 0.07
CA ALA A 535 -8.88 -17.26 0.40
C ALA A 535 -9.34 -18.19 1.51
N TYR A 536 -9.73 -17.59 2.62
CA TYR A 536 -10.47 -18.28 3.68
C TYR A 536 -11.97 -18.13 3.41
N LYS A 537 -12.77 -19.13 3.82
CA LYS A 537 -14.22 -19.11 3.66
C LYS A 537 -14.88 -19.77 4.87
N LEU A 538 -16.05 -19.28 5.27
CA LEU A 538 -16.84 -19.93 6.32
C LEU A 538 -17.17 -21.39 5.95
N GLY A 539 -16.85 -22.30 6.85
CA GLY A 539 -17.10 -23.73 6.70
C GLY A 539 -16.18 -24.48 5.73
N ALA A 540 -15.18 -23.80 5.13
CA ALA A 540 -14.16 -24.50 4.34
C ALA A 540 -13.23 -25.32 5.25
N THR A 541 -12.71 -26.44 4.71
CA THR A 541 -11.89 -27.40 5.47
C THR A 541 -10.51 -27.64 4.86
N GLY A 542 -10.14 -26.88 3.83
CA GLY A 542 -8.82 -26.93 3.21
C GLY A 542 -7.72 -26.51 4.20
N LYS A 543 -6.50 -26.88 3.88
CA LYS A 543 -5.30 -26.52 4.63
C LYS A 543 -4.28 -25.88 3.68
N LEU A 544 -3.40 -25.07 4.24
CA LEU A 544 -2.23 -24.59 3.50
C LEU A 544 -1.31 -25.78 3.16
N PRO A 545 -0.51 -25.69 2.09
CA PRO A 545 0.53 -26.67 1.83
C PRO A 545 1.44 -26.80 3.06
N ASP A 546 1.84 -28.03 3.38
CA ASP A 546 2.85 -28.23 4.40
C ASP A 546 4.12 -27.48 3.99
N THR A 547 4.52 -26.49 4.75
CA THR A 547 5.86 -25.93 4.62
C THR A 547 6.81 -27.02 5.12
N ALA A 548 7.53 -27.64 4.20
CA ALA A 548 8.53 -28.64 4.57
C ALA A 548 9.49 -27.98 5.58
N GLY A 549 9.46 -28.48 6.83
CA GLY A 549 10.23 -27.99 7.96
C GLY A 549 11.75 -28.14 7.79
#